data_5843e2283588b0c4b1070f665c636090
#
_entry.id   5843e2283588b0c4b1070f665c636090
#
_cell.length_a   1.000
_cell.length_b   1.000
_cell.length_c   1.000
_cell.angle_alpha   90.00
_cell.angle_beta   90.00
_cell.angle_gamma   90.00
#
_symmetry.space_group_name_H-M   'P 1'
#
loop_
_entity.id
_entity.type
_entity.pdbx_description
1 polymer ?
#
loop_
_entity_poly.entity_id
_entity_poly.type
_entity_poly.pdbx_seq_one_letter_code
_entity_poly.pdbx_strand_id
1 'polypeptide(L)'
;MVTTVGMESTLSGLVEDLILLEHDAIAAYEQTIERLQNPQYKQQVAAFKADHDRHVQELAQLASAVGAEVHREGDMKQMLTTGKVALASMMGDSAILTAMRTNEEDTVTAYERASRHSEATPEARTIFERAHADELRHREWMSQAASAT
;
A
#
# COMPACT_ATOMS: atom_id res chain seq x y z
N MET A 1 8.25 2.89 -13.21
CA MET A 1 9.21 2.65 -12.12
C MET A 1 8.55 1.83 -11.03
N VAL A 2 9.28 0.94 -10.41
CA VAL A 2 8.78 0.04 -9.37
C VAL A 2 9.50 0.36 -8.05
N THR A 3 8.79 0.23 -6.94
CA THR A 3 9.35 0.48 -5.61
C THR A 3 10.59 -0.38 -5.33
N THR A 4 11.46 0.11 -4.46
CA THR A 4 12.60 -0.67 -3.94
C THR A 4 12.27 -1.40 -2.64
N VAL A 5 11.08 -1.18 -2.07
CA VAL A 5 10.65 -1.85 -0.85
C VAL A 5 10.59 -3.37 -1.10
N GLY A 6 11.13 -4.13 -0.17
CA GLY A 6 11.31 -5.57 -0.30
C GLY A 6 12.75 -5.99 -0.60
N MET A 7 13.63 -5.01 -0.87
CA MET A 7 15.04 -5.24 -1.17
C MET A 7 15.95 -5.11 0.05
N GLU A 8 15.39 -4.83 1.22
CA GLU A 8 16.13 -4.64 2.46
C GLU A 8 16.88 -5.93 2.87
N SER A 9 18.06 -5.77 3.42
CA SER A 9 18.88 -6.93 3.84
C SER A 9 18.40 -7.55 5.16
N THR A 10 17.66 -6.79 5.99
CA THR A 10 17.19 -7.26 7.30
C THR A 10 15.67 -7.24 7.38
N LEU A 11 15.11 -8.11 8.21
CA LEU A 11 13.68 -8.14 8.45
C LEU A 11 13.20 -6.84 9.11
N SER A 12 13.97 -6.32 10.07
CA SER A 12 13.62 -5.06 10.73
C SER A 12 13.56 -3.89 9.72
N GLY A 13 14.55 -3.79 8.84
CA GLY A 13 14.55 -2.77 7.79
C GLY A 13 13.38 -2.91 6.83
N LEU A 14 13.05 -4.13 6.46
CA LEU A 14 11.89 -4.42 5.61
C LEU A 14 10.58 -3.96 6.28
N VAL A 15 10.39 -4.29 7.55
CA VAL A 15 9.17 -3.91 8.29
C VAL A 15 9.05 -2.38 8.39
N GLU A 16 10.17 -1.70 8.69
CA GLU A 16 10.18 -0.23 8.74
C GLU A 16 9.75 0.39 7.41
N ASP A 17 10.30 -0.09 6.32
CA ASP A 17 9.98 0.45 4.99
C ASP A 17 8.56 0.10 4.55
N LEU A 18 8.05 -1.08 4.91
CA LEU A 18 6.65 -1.43 4.65
C LEU A 18 5.69 -0.50 5.40
N ILE A 19 6.01 -0.12 6.64
CA ILE A 19 5.18 0.82 7.40
C ILE A 19 5.15 2.19 6.70
N LEU A 20 6.31 2.67 6.23
CA LEU A 20 6.37 3.92 5.48
C LEU A 20 5.57 3.85 4.17
N LEU A 21 5.68 2.74 3.45
CA LEU A 21 4.92 2.52 2.23
C LEU A 21 3.41 2.52 2.50
N GLU A 22 2.98 1.90 3.60
CA GLU A 22 1.57 1.87 3.99
C GLU A 22 1.05 3.27 4.32
N HIS A 23 1.81 4.08 5.05
CA HIS A 23 1.40 5.46 5.34
C HIS A 23 1.25 6.28 4.07
N ASP A 24 2.15 6.08 3.12
CA ASP A 24 2.09 6.75 1.82
C ASP A 24 0.86 6.30 1.04
N ALA A 25 0.57 5.00 1.06
CA ALA A 25 -0.62 4.45 0.42
C ALA A 25 -1.91 4.99 1.05
N ILE A 26 -1.98 5.03 2.38
CA ILE A 26 -3.15 5.57 3.11
C ILE A 26 -3.41 7.03 2.72
N ALA A 27 -2.36 7.84 2.63
CA ALA A 27 -2.49 9.23 2.22
C ALA A 27 -3.03 9.35 0.78
N ALA A 28 -2.58 8.48 -0.12
CA ALA A 28 -3.09 8.43 -1.49
C ALA A 28 -4.56 7.99 -1.52
N TYR A 29 -4.94 7.03 -0.68
CA TYR A 29 -6.34 6.60 -0.56
C TYR A 29 -7.24 7.72 -0.05
N GLU A 30 -6.80 8.47 0.93
CA GLU A 30 -7.57 9.62 1.45
C GLU A 30 -7.82 10.65 0.36
N GLN A 31 -6.79 11.00 -0.41
CA GLN A 31 -6.92 11.90 -1.55
C GLN A 31 -7.89 11.35 -2.60
N THR A 32 -7.80 10.06 -2.89
CA THR A 32 -8.66 9.41 -3.87
C THR A 32 -10.14 9.47 -3.45
N ILE A 33 -10.42 9.18 -2.18
CA ILE A 33 -11.78 9.24 -1.65
C ILE A 33 -12.36 10.64 -1.79
N GLU A 34 -11.56 11.67 -1.53
CA GLU A 34 -12.01 13.07 -1.70
C GLU A 34 -12.33 13.41 -3.14
N ARG A 35 -11.57 12.89 -4.09
CA ARG A 35 -11.63 13.32 -5.49
C ARG A 35 -12.58 12.50 -6.36
N LEU A 36 -12.85 11.26 -6.01
CA LEU A 36 -13.80 10.42 -6.75
C LEU A 36 -15.20 11.01 -6.69
N GLN A 37 -15.94 10.91 -7.78
CA GLN A 37 -17.31 11.40 -7.87
C GLN A 37 -18.34 10.29 -7.69
N ASN A 38 -18.05 9.08 -8.17
CA ASN A 38 -18.96 7.94 -8.05
C ASN A 38 -19.03 7.48 -6.59
N PRO A 39 -20.21 7.56 -5.91
CA PRO A 39 -20.32 7.19 -4.50
C PRO A 39 -20.00 5.73 -4.23
N GLN A 40 -20.28 4.83 -5.17
CA GLN A 40 -19.98 3.40 -5.02
C GLN A 40 -18.47 3.18 -5.05
N TYR A 41 -17.76 3.91 -5.90
CA TYR A 41 -16.30 3.85 -5.96
C TYR A 41 -15.68 4.38 -4.67
N LYS A 42 -16.19 5.50 -4.16
CA LYS A 42 -15.74 6.05 -2.88
C LYS A 42 -15.88 5.03 -1.75
N GLN A 43 -17.02 4.36 -1.70
CA GLN A 43 -17.30 3.36 -0.66
C GLN A 43 -16.33 2.18 -0.75
N GLN A 44 -16.10 1.67 -1.96
CA GLN A 44 -15.17 0.55 -2.16
C GLN A 44 -13.74 0.93 -1.83
N VAL A 45 -13.31 2.11 -2.24
CA VAL A 45 -11.96 2.61 -1.96
C VAL A 45 -11.77 2.82 -0.46
N ALA A 46 -12.81 3.30 0.24
CA ALA A 46 -12.78 3.43 1.70
C ALA A 46 -12.62 2.07 2.39
N ALA A 47 -13.27 1.02 1.86
CA ALA A 47 -13.11 -0.33 2.38
C ALA A 47 -11.67 -0.84 2.19
N PHE A 48 -11.07 -0.55 1.04
CA PHE A 48 -9.66 -0.90 0.79
C PHE A 48 -8.71 -0.12 1.70
N LYS A 49 -9.00 1.15 1.96
CA LYS A 49 -8.23 1.94 2.92
C LYS A 49 -8.21 1.28 4.30
N ALA A 50 -9.34 0.71 4.73
CA ALA A 50 -9.42 -0.01 5.99
C ALA A 50 -8.48 -1.23 6.02
N ASP A 51 -8.27 -1.90 4.89
CA ASP A 51 -7.28 -2.97 4.79
C ASP A 51 -5.86 -2.42 5.07
N HIS A 52 -5.53 -1.26 4.51
CA HIS A 52 -4.23 -0.62 4.74
C HIS A 52 -4.06 -0.21 6.20
N ASP A 53 -5.10 0.28 6.85
CA ASP A 53 -5.06 0.60 8.28
C ASP A 53 -4.76 -0.67 9.10
N ARG A 54 -5.36 -1.80 8.74
CA ARG A 54 -5.08 -3.08 9.38
C ARG A 54 -3.64 -3.53 9.13
N HIS A 55 -3.13 -3.36 7.91
CA HIS A 55 -1.73 -3.69 7.59
C HIS A 55 -0.77 -2.92 8.50
N VAL A 56 -1.01 -1.64 8.72
CA VAL A 56 -0.18 -0.82 9.62
C VAL A 56 -0.19 -1.40 11.04
N GLN A 57 -1.36 -1.79 11.55
CA GLN A 57 -1.47 -2.37 12.88
C GLN A 57 -0.70 -3.69 12.99
N GLU A 58 -0.86 -4.57 12.00
CA GLU A 58 -0.16 -5.86 11.99
C GLU A 58 1.36 -5.67 11.86
N LEU A 59 1.79 -4.73 11.01
CA LEU A 59 3.21 -4.41 10.87
C LEU A 59 3.79 -3.79 12.14
N ALA A 60 3.03 -2.96 12.84
CA ALA A 60 3.48 -2.37 14.10
C ALA A 60 3.69 -3.43 15.18
N GLN A 61 2.82 -4.43 15.25
CA GLN A 61 2.99 -5.57 16.16
C GLN A 61 4.24 -6.38 15.78
N LEU A 62 4.42 -6.62 14.50
CA LEU A 62 5.61 -7.33 14.01
C LEU A 62 6.89 -6.53 14.31
N ALA A 63 6.85 -5.21 14.18
CA ALA A 63 7.97 -4.33 14.47
C ALA A 63 8.46 -4.51 15.90
N SER A 64 7.55 -4.61 16.86
CA SER A 64 7.90 -4.87 18.26
C SER A 64 8.64 -6.20 18.41
N ALA A 65 8.21 -7.22 17.67
CA ALA A 65 8.82 -8.56 17.77
C ALA A 65 10.20 -8.63 17.13
N VAL A 66 10.48 -7.83 16.10
CA VAL A 66 11.75 -7.91 15.34
C VAL A 66 12.70 -6.74 15.64
N GLY A 67 12.35 -5.87 16.58
CA GLY A 67 13.19 -4.74 16.95
C GLY A 67 13.22 -3.63 15.91
N ALA A 68 12.17 -3.48 15.13
CA ALA A 68 12.06 -2.43 14.14
C ALA A 68 11.46 -1.17 14.77
N GLU A 69 11.80 -0.02 14.21
CA GLU A 69 11.23 1.25 14.60
C GLU A 69 9.87 1.44 13.93
N VAL A 70 8.88 1.93 14.69
CA VAL A 70 7.56 2.23 14.12
C VAL A 70 7.52 3.71 13.73
N HIS A 71 7.47 3.96 12.44
CA HIS A 71 7.36 5.32 11.91
C HIS A 71 5.91 5.78 11.93
N ARG A 72 5.72 7.04 12.25
CA ARG A 72 4.41 7.69 12.25
C ARG A 72 4.21 8.45 10.94
N GLU A 73 2.96 8.79 10.66
CA GLU A 73 2.60 9.50 9.43
C GLU A 73 3.46 10.73 9.15
N GLY A 74 3.85 11.49 10.19
CA GLY A 74 4.66 12.70 10.04
C GLY A 74 6.14 12.47 9.70
N ASP A 75 6.63 11.23 9.81
CA ASP A 75 8.04 10.89 9.61
C ASP A 75 8.32 10.37 8.20
N MET A 76 7.39 10.55 7.27
CA MET A 76 7.39 9.86 5.99
C MET A 76 8.47 10.28 5.02
N LYS A 77 9.11 9.26 4.41
CA LYS A 77 9.75 9.38 3.10
C LYS A 77 8.71 9.03 2.04
N GLN A 78 8.90 9.54 0.84
CA GLN A 78 8.05 9.17 -0.30
C GLN A 78 8.42 7.76 -0.75
N MET A 79 7.56 6.78 -0.51
CA MET A 79 7.82 5.37 -0.83
C MET A 79 7.07 4.89 -2.07
N LEU A 80 5.98 5.55 -2.46
CA LEU A 80 5.27 5.26 -3.71
C LEU A 80 5.93 5.97 -4.87
N THR A 81 6.12 5.27 -5.98
CA THR A 81 6.78 5.85 -7.17
C THR A 81 5.92 6.89 -7.86
N THR A 82 4.58 6.76 -7.79
CA THR A 82 3.64 7.70 -8.39
C THR A 82 3.28 8.83 -7.44
N GLY A 83 3.00 8.53 -6.19
CA GLY A 83 2.77 9.48 -5.12
C GLY A 83 1.55 10.39 -5.29
N LYS A 84 1.38 11.29 -4.33
CA LYS A 84 0.24 12.21 -4.25
C LYS A 84 0.23 13.26 -5.36
N VAL A 85 1.41 13.64 -5.87
CA VAL A 85 1.52 14.67 -6.90
C VAL A 85 0.82 14.25 -8.18
N ALA A 86 1.01 12.98 -8.58
CA ALA A 86 0.33 12.44 -9.76
C ALA A 86 -1.18 12.43 -9.55
N LEU A 87 -1.67 11.98 -8.38
CA LEU A 87 -3.10 11.99 -8.06
C LEU A 87 -3.68 13.39 -8.09
N ALA A 88 -2.97 14.37 -7.56
CA ALA A 88 -3.43 15.74 -7.50
C ALA A 88 -3.70 16.35 -8.90
N SER A 89 -2.99 15.87 -9.92
CA SER A 89 -3.16 16.36 -11.29
C SER A 89 -4.20 15.59 -12.09
N MET A 90 -4.72 14.46 -11.58
CA MET A 90 -5.67 13.62 -12.30
C MET A 90 -7.09 14.21 -12.23
N MET A 91 -7.83 14.08 -13.31
CA MET A 91 -9.20 14.54 -13.41
C MET A 91 -10.09 13.39 -13.90
N GLY A 92 -11.22 13.23 -13.22
CA GLY A 92 -12.17 12.16 -13.54
C GLY A 92 -11.81 10.83 -12.88
N ASP A 93 -12.84 10.04 -12.62
CA ASP A 93 -12.72 8.80 -11.86
C ASP A 93 -11.78 7.79 -12.54
N SER A 94 -11.90 7.65 -13.86
CA SER A 94 -11.06 6.70 -14.60
C SER A 94 -9.56 7.01 -14.44
N ALA A 95 -9.18 8.28 -14.60
CA ALA A 95 -7.79 8.70 -14.46
C ALA A 95 -7.28 8.52 -13.04
N ILE A 96 -8.10 8.85 -12.04
CA ILE A 96 -7.75 8.70 -10.63
C ILE A 96 -7.53 7.21 -10.28
N LEU A 97 -8.44 6.35 -10.73
CA LEU A 97 -8.33 4.91 -10.47
C LEU A 97 -7.14 4.28 -11.19
N THR A 98 -6.82 4.77 -12.39
CA THR A 98 -5.62 4.32 -13.12
C THR A 98 -4.35 4.70 -12.35
N ALA A 99 -4.29 5.91 -11.80
CA ALA A 99 -3.15 6.34 -10.98
C ALA A 99 -3.06 5.49 -9.71
N MET A 100 -4.18 5.19 -9.07
CA MET A 100 -4.21 4.33 -7.89
C MET A 100 -3.78 2.91 -8.22
N ARG A 101 -4.17 2.39 -9.38
CA ARG A 101 -3.68 1.08 -9.83
C ARG A 101 -2.16 1.05 -9.92
N THR A 102 -1.54 2.13 -10.40
CA THR A 102 -0.08 2.24 -10.46
C THR A 102 0.53 2.18 -9.05
N ASN A 103 -0.09 2.86 -8.08
CA ASN A 103 0.34 2.77 -6.68
C ASN A 103 0.21 1.34 -6.15
N GLU A 104 -0.86 0.62 -6.51
CA GLU A 104 -1.04 -0.76 -6.10
C GLU A 104 0.02 -1.71 -6.68
N GLU A 105 0.59 -1.38 -7.84
CA GLU A 105 1.74 -2.13 -8.38
C GLU A 105 2.91 -2.09 -7.40
N ASP A 106 3.15 -0.96 -6.77
CA ASP A 106 4.22 -0.83 -5.78
C ASP A 106 3.94 -1.70 -4.54
N THR A 107 2.72 -1.64 -4.01
CA THR A 107 2.38 -2.42 -2.82
C THR A 107 2.34 -3.92 -3.10
N VAL A 108 1.81 -4.34 -4.25
CA VAL A 108 1.86 -5.75 -4.69
C VAL A 108 3.30 -6.23 -4.74
N THR A 109 4.18 -5.48 -5.39
CA THR A 109 5.59 -5.86 -5.55
C THR A 109 6.29 -5.94 -4.20
N ALA A 110 6.06 -4.95 -3.34
CA ALA A 110 6.68 -4.91 -2.02
C ALA A 110 6.31 -6.14 -1.17
N TYR A 111 5.03 -6.48 -1.12
CA TYR A 111 4.59 -7.64 -0.34
C TYR A 111 4.97 -8.98 -0.97
N GLU A 112 5.03 -9.06 -2.29
CA GLU A 112 5.55 -10.26 -2.96
C GLU A 112 6.99 -10.52 -2.53
N ARG A 113 7.83 -9.48 -2.58
CA ARG A 113 9.22 -9.57 -2.14
C ARG A 113 9.33 -9.90 -0.65
N ALA A 114 8.50 -9.22 0.17
CA ALA A 114 8.49 -9.43 1.61
C ALA A 114 8.18 -10.89 1.96
N SER A 115 7.20 -11.49 1.29
CA SER A 115 6.80 -12.88 1.54
C SER A 115 7.91 -13.88 1.19
N ARG A 116 8.88 -13.47 0.37
CA ARG A 116 10.02 -14.29 -0.04
C ARG A 116 11.32 -13.90 0.66
N HIS A 117 11.28 -12.96 1.59
CA HIS A 117 12.47 -12.46 2.25
C HIS A 117 13.13 -13.59 3.08
N SER A 118 14.45 -13.71 2.96
CA SER A 118 15.19 -14.81 3.59
C SER A 118 15.11 -14.80 5.11
N GLU A 119 14.94 -13.63 5.73
CA GLU A 119 14.82 -13.49 7.18
C GLU A 119 13.37 -13.51 7.68
N ALA A 120 12.39 -13.67 6.81
CA ALA A 120 10.99 -13.68 7.22
C ALA A 120 10.70 -14.88 8.11
N THR A 121 10.23 -14.61 9.33
CA THR A 121 9.72 -15.64 10.24
C THR A 121 8.40 -16.19 9.71
N PRO A 122 7.94 -17.37 10.18
CA PRO A 122 6.62 -17.87 9.78
C PRO A 122 5.49 -16.88 10.06
N GLU A 123 5.53 -16.18 11.20
CA GLU A 123 4.55 -15.16 11.55
C GLU A 123 4.60 -13.99 10.58
N ALA A 124 5.79 -13.47 10.30
CA ALA A 124 5.97 -12.37 9.35
C ALA A 124 5.48 -12.76 7.96
N ARG A 125 5.81 -13.96 7.52
CA ARG A 125 5.41 -14.44 6.20
C ARG A 125 3.90 -14.52 6.07
N THR A 126 3.20 -14.99 7.10
CA THR A 126 1.74 -15.03 7.11
C THR A 126 1.14 -13.63 6.95
N ILE A 127 1.69 -12.64 7.68
CA ILE A 127 1.26 -11.24 7.57
C ILE A 127 1.50 -10.72 6.15
N PHE A 128 2.67 -10.95 5.59
CA PHE A 128 3.02 -10.46 4.26
C PHE A 128 2.18 -11.11 3.16
N GLU A 129 1.91 -12.41 3.26
CA GLU A 129 1.09 -13.13 2.28
C GLU A 129 -0.36 -12.66 2.30
N ARG A 130 -0.92 -12.39 3.49
CA ARG A 130 -2.27 -11.86 3.61
C ARG A 130 -2.37 -10.46 3.02
N ALA A 131 -1.40 -9.60 3.32
CA ALA A 131 -1.33 -8.26 2.75
C ALA A 131 -1.19 -8.32 1.23
N HIS A 132 -0.34 -9.20 0.72
CA HIS A 132 -0.17 -9.39 -0.72
C HIS A 132 -1.50 -9.77 -1.39
N ALA A 133 -2.26 -10.67 -0.80
CA ALA A 133 -3.57 -11.07 -1.33
C ALA A 133 -4.54 -9.88 -1.36
N ASP A 134 -4.53 -9.03 -0.32
CA ASP A 134 -5.35 -7.82 -0.28
C ASP A 134 -4.96 -6.86 -1.41
N GLU A 135 -3.66 -6.65 -1.62
CA GLU A 135 -3.16 -5.72 -2.65
C GLU A 135 -3.51 -6.21 -4.06
N LEU A 136 -3.44 -7.50 -4.31
CA LEU A 136 -3.86 -8.08 -5.59
C LEU A 136 -5.34 -7.80 -5.85
N ARG A 137 -6.17 -7.96 -4.84
CA ARG A 137 -7.61 -7.69 -4.92
C ARG A 137 -7.90 -6.22 -5.19
N HIS A 138 -7.18 -5.31 -4.51
CA HIS A 138 -7.29 -3.87 -4.73
C HIS A 138 -6.93 -3.52 -6.18
N ARG A 139 -5.79 -4.01 -6.65
CA ARG A 139 -5.30 -3.73 -8.00
C ARG A 139 -6.29 -4.21 -9.07
N GLU A 140 -6.81 -5.41 -8.91
CA GLU A 140 -7.78 -5.97 -9.85
C GLU A 140 -9.04 -5.12 -9.93
N TRP A 141 -9.57 -4.72 -8.77
CA TRP A 141 -10.75 -3.86 -8.74
C TRP A 141 -10.47 -2.50 -9.38
N MET A 142 -9.30 -1.90 -9.10
CA MET A 142 -8.92 -0.61 -9.70
C MET A 142 -8.88 -0.69 -11.22
N SER A 143 -8.32 -1.79 -11.76
CA SER A 143 -8.26 -2.01 -13.21
C SER A 143 -9.65 -2.11 -13.82
N GLN A 144 -10.53 -2.88 -13.21
CA GLN A 144 -11.88 -3.10 -13.72
C GLN A 144 -12.71 -1.81 -13.64
N ALA A 145 -12.66 -1.12 -12.51
CA ALA A 145 -13.41 0.11 -12.32
C ALA A 145 -12.93 1.23 -13.26
N ALA A 146 -11.62 1.36 -13.46
CA ALA A 146 -11.06 2.35 -14.37
C ALA A 146 -11.51 2.09 -15.82
N SER A 147 -11.59 0.84 -16.23
CA SER A 147 -12.03 0.46 -17.58
C SER A 147 -13.52 0.63 -17.80
N ALA A 148 -14.33 0.54 -16.73
CA ALA A 148 -15.78 0.65 -16.80
C ALA A 148 -16.28 2.11 -16.80
N THR A 149 -15.41 3.05 -16.51
CA THR A 149 -15.77 4.47 -16.33
C THR A 149 -15.71 5.29 -17.60
#